data_1c0ebc18296bd4e0ed97c45da1246a57
#
_entry.id   1c0ebc18296bd4e0ed97c45da1246a57
#
_cell.length_a   1.000
_cell.length_b   1.000
_cell.length_c   1.000
_cell.angle_alpha   90.00
_cell.angle_beta   90.00
_cell.angle_gamma   90.00
#
_symmetry.space_group_name_H-M   'P 1'
#
loop_
_entity.id
_entity.type
_entity.pdbx_description
1 polymer ?
#
loop_
_entity_poly.entity_id
_entity_poly.type
_entity_poly.pdbx_seq_one_letter_code
_entity_poly.pdbx_strand_id
1 'polypeptide(L)'
;MKKIILSILLLFLTITTIEAQKVTFQEYDLDNGMHVVLHQDNTAPVVTVSVMYHVGAKDENPERTGFAHFFEHLLFEGTQNIPRGEWFKIVTSNGGSNNANTTQDRTYYYEVFPSNNLELGLWMESERLMHPIINQIGVDTQNEVVKEEKRLRVDNSPYGQWTAEVFKNLFKEHPYRWTTIGEMEHLDAATLDEFLEFNNKFYVPNNAVLVVAGDIDVPKTKKMIEQYFGPIPRGKDIVRTKVVEKPIQEEIKTTFYDPNIQIPAVFTVYRTPAMTTRDARVLDMISTILSDGKSSRLYKKLVDEKKKALQIAAFNYSLEDYGAYIVLALPLGDNKLTDLVAEMDEEIVKLQTELISEKELQKLRNKFENQFVNSNSSIQGIANSLANYYMLYKDINLINNEIDIYNSITREEIKEIANKYLNPNQRLVLDYLPKK
;
A
#
# COMPACT_ATOMS: atom_id res chain seq x y z
N MET A 1 -14.71 53.87 -24.52
CA MET A 1 -14.22 53.67 -23.13
C MET A 1 -15.20 52.92 -22.23
N LYS A 2 -16.48 53.32 -22.06
CA LYS A 2 -17.45 52.61 -21.19
C LYS A 2 -17.67 51.11 -21.55
N LYS A 3 -17.66 50.74 -22.83
CA LYS A 3 -17.83 49.33 -23.28
C LYS A 3 -16.58 48.47 -23.02
N ILE A 4 -15.38 49.05 -23.06
CA ILE A 4 -14.12 48.36 -22.76
C ILE A 4 -13.99 48.12 -21.24
N ILE A 5 -14.42 49.05 -20.41
CA ILE A 5 -14.45 48.90 -18.96
C ILE A 5 -15.44 47.81 -18.54
N LEU A 6 -16.60 47.73 -19.20
CA LEU A 6 -17.58 46.69 -18.90
C LEU A 6 -17.09 45.29 -19.31
N SER A 7 -16.33 45.15 -20.40
CA SER A 7 -15.72 43.90 -20.83
C SER A 7 -14.57 43.43 -19.90
N ILE A 8 -13.82 44.38 -19.35
CA ILE A 8 -12.76 44.06 -18.35
C ILE A 8 -13.40 43.68 -17.01
N LEU A 9 -14.50 44.32 -16.61
CA LEU A 9 -15.23 43.95 -15.38
C LEU A 9 -15.89 42.55 -15.50
N LEU A 10 -16.37 42.16 -16.70
CA LEU A 10 -16.90 40.80 -16.91
C LEU A 10 -15.79 39.70 -16.93
N LEU A 11 -14.56 40.08 -17.32
CA LEU A 11 -13.42 39.15 -17.32
C LEU A 11 -12.89 38.86 -15.90
N PHE A 12 -13.11 39.77 -14.96
CA PHE A 12 -12.70 39.64 -13.55
C PHE A 12 -13.73 38.84 -12.70
N LEU A 13 -14.94 38.58 -13.19
CA LEU A 13 -15.99 37.89 -12.46
C LEU A 13 -16.00 36.37 -12.69
N THR A 14 -15.05 35.82 -13.47
CA THR A 14 -14.95 34.39 -13.74
C THR A 14 -13.69 33.75 -13.16
N ILE A 15 -13.07 34.30 -12.13
CA ILE A 15 -12.16 33.53 -11.30
C ILE A 15 -13.05 32.71 -10.37
N THR A 16 -13.69 31.68 -10.91
CA THR A 16 -14.14 30.55 -10.11
C THR A 16 -12.89 29.93 -9.53
N THR A 17 -12.68 30.07 -8.25
CA THR A 17 -11.76 29.20 -7.52
C THR A 17 -12.19 27.77 -7.85
N ILE A 18 -11.39 27.06 -8.61
CA ILE A 18 -11.53 25.60 -8.75
C ILE A 18 -11.13 25.06 -7.38
N GLU A 19 -12.10 25.01 -6.46
CA GLU A 19 -11.92 24.20 -5.26
C GLU A 19 -11.84 22.75 -5.77
N ALA A 20 -10.80 22.06 -5.36
CA ALA A 20 -10.72 20.61 -5.62
C ALA A 20 -12.03 19.98 -5.11
N GLN A 21 -12.68 19.19 -5.97
CA GLN A 21 -13.96 18.58 -5.62
C GLN A 21 -13.75 17.67 -4.41
N LYS A 22 -14.34 18.05 -3.26
CA LYS A 22 -14.25 17.23 -2.05
C LYS A 22 -15.02 15.94 -2.22
N VAL A 23 -14.40 14.85 -1.80
CA VAL A 23 -15.05 13.54 -1.72
C VAL A 23 -16.04 13.57 -0.55
N THR A 24 -17.33 13.47 -0.84
CA THR A 24 -18.39 13.38 0.17
C THR A 24 -18.66 11.92 0.48
N PHE A 25 -18.84 11.58 1.74
CA PHE A 25 -19.16 10.22 2.17
C PHE A 25 -20.08 10.23 3.38
N GLN A 26 -20.71 9.07 3.63
CA GLN A 26 -21.42 8.77 4.87
C GLN A 26 -20.82 7.52 5.47
N GLU A 27 -20.71 7.48 6.79
CA GLU A 27 -20.18 6.31 7.51
C GLU A 27 -21.12 5.93 8.66
N TYR A 28 -21.18 4.64 8.98
CA TYR A 28 -21.92 4.09 10.10
C TYR A 28 -21.46 2.66 10.41
N ASP A 29 -21.81 2.18 11.59
CA ASP A 29 -21.51 0.80 12.01
C ASP A 29 -22.77 -0.05 11.95
N LEU A 30 -22.63 -1.32 11.53
CA LEU A 30 -23.64 -2.35 11.72
C LEU A 30 -23.58 -2.91 13.16
N ASP A 31 -24.66 -3.52 13.62
CA ASP A 31 -24.74 -4.11 14.97
C ASP A 31 -23.66 -5.19 15.20
N ASN A 32 -23.22 -5.87 14.15
CA ASN A 32 -22.13 -6.85 14.22
C ASN A 32 -20.73 -6.23 14.25
N GLY A 33 -20.62 -4.90 14.22
CA GLY A 33 -19.38 -4.14 14.32
C GLY A 33 -18.65 -3.93 13.00
N MET A 34 -19.25 -4.27 11.85
CA MET A 34 -18.71 -3.90 10.56
C MET A 34 -18.87 -2.39 10.33
N HIS A 35 -17.80 -1.72 10.01
CA HIS A 35 -17.85 -0.32 9.60
C HIS A 35 -18.21 -0.21 8.13
N VAL A 36 -19.11 0.71 7.79
CA VAL A 36 -19.59 0.93 6.42
C VAL A 36 -19.34 2.36 6.00
N VAL A 37 -18.78 2.52 4.80
CA VAL A 37 -18.57 3.83 4.17
C VAL A 37 -19.28 3.86 2.81
N LEU A 38 -20.07 4.89 2.57
CA LEU A 38 -20.81 5.11 1.33
C LEU A 38 -20.36 6.41 0.68
N HIS A 39 -19.94 6.33 -0.59
CA HIS A 39 -19.65 7.49 -1.43
C HIS A 39 -20.56 7.47 -2.66
N GLN A 40 -21.46 8.45 -2.75
CA GLN A 40 -22.36 8.60 -3.90
C GLN A 40 -21.75 9.50 -4.95
N ASP A 41 -21.57 8.96 -6.16
CA ASP A 41 -21.16 9.68 -7.35
C ASP A 41 -21.89 9.10 -8.58
N ASN A 42 -22.91 9.82 -9.04
CA ASN A 42 -23.75 9.41 -10.17
C ASN A 42 -23.23 9.92 -11.53
N THR A 43 -21.98 10.35 -11.64
CA THR A 43 -21.38 10.88 -12.87
C THR A 43 -21.13 9.80 -13.92
N ALA A 44 -20.96 8.54 -13.49
CA ALA A 44 -20.81 7.37 -14.35
C ALA A 44 -21.62 6.19 -13.79
N PRO A 45 -22.24 5.34 -14.65
CA PRO A 45 -23.08 4.23 -14.19
C PRO A 45 -22.24 3.02 -13.72
N VAL A 46 -21.33 3.25 -12.77
CA VAL A 46 -20.45 2.23 -12.22
C VAL A 46 -20.44 2.30 -10.69
N VAL A 47 -20.23 1.16 -10.05
CA VAL A 47 -20.12 1.04 -8.61
C VAL A 47 -18.94 0.14 -8.24
N THR A 48 -18.26 0.49 -7.16
CA THR A 48 -17.27 -0.36 -6.50
C THR A 48 -17.83 -0.84 -5.17
N VAL A 49 -17.80 -2.14 -4.95
CA VAL A 49 -18.03 -2.79 -3.65
C VAL A 49 -16.70 -3.35 -3.20
N SER A 50 -16.25 -3.01 -2.00
CA SER A 50 -14.96 -3.46 -1.50
C SER A 50 -14.98 -3.73 -0.01
N VAL A 51 -14.25 -4.77 0.41
CA VAL A 51 -14.06 -5.11 1.82
C VAL A 51 -12.57 -5.15 2.12
N MET A 52 -12.15 -4.38 3.12
CA MET A 52 -10.79 -4.42 3.64
C MET A 52 -10.81 -5.05 5.03
N TYR A 53 -10.00 -6.07 5.21
CA TYR A 53 -9.79 -6.74 6.48
C TYR A 53 -8.49 -6.24 7.11
N HIS A 54 -8.53 -5.89 8.39
CA HIS A 54 -7.33 -5.51 9.16
C HIS A 54 -6.56 -6.76 9.56
N VAL A 55 -6.05 -7.46 8.57
CA VAL A 55 -5.20 -8.64 8.71
C VAL A 55 -4.22 -8.69 7.54
N GLY A 56 -2.95 -8.82 7.85
CA GLY A 56 -1.87 -8.94 6.88
C GLY A 56 -0.77 -9.85 7.41
N ALA A 57 0.37 -9.86 6.73
CA ALA A 57 1.47 -10.75 7.11
C ALA A 57 1.96 -10.53 8.54
N LYS A 58 1.82 -9.33 9.13
CA LYS A 58 2.22 -9.08 10.52
C LYS A 58 1.40 -9.82 11.58
N ASP A 59 0.18 -10.24 11.23
CA ASP A 59 -0.74 -10.93 12.14
C ASP A 59 -0.50 -12.46 12.18
N GLU A 60 0.46 -12.94 11.38
CA GLU A 60 0.79 -14.36 11.25
C GLU A 60 1.67 -14.88 12.39
N ASN A 61 1.64 -16.20 12.58
CA ASN A 61 2.60 -16.89 13.43
C ASN A 61 3.97 -16.93 12.70
N PRO A 62 5.10 -16.61 13.39
CA PRO A 62 6.44 -16.69 12.80
C PRO A 62 6.80 -18.03 12.16
N GLU A 63 6.16 -19.12 12.62
CA GLU A 63 6.35 -20.49 12.09
C GLU A 63 5.29 -20.89 11.04
N ARG A 64 4.41 -19.94 10.67
CA ARG A 64 3.29 -20.11 9.72
C ARG A 64 3.09 -18.85 8.91
N THR A 65 4.12 -18.41 8.19
CA THR A 65 4.09 -17.20 7.36
C THR A 65 3.45 -17.47 5.99
N GLY A 66 2.86 -16.44 5.38
CA GLY A 66 2.18 -16.52 4.10
C GLY A 66 0.66 -16.75 4.20
N PHE A 67 0.09 -16.87 5.40
CA PHE A 67 -1.33 -17.16 5.59
C PHE A 67 -2.24 -16.06 5.08
N ALA A 68 -1.94 -14.79 5.36
CA ALA A 68 -2.78 -13.69 4.92
C ALA A 68 -2.87 -13.63 3.38
N HIS A 69 -1.75 -13.79 2.68
CA HIS A 69 -1.72 -13.86 1.22
C HIS A 69 -2.38 -15.15 0.69
N PHE A 70 -2.19 -16.26 1.37
CA PHE A 70 -2.87 -17.50 1.03
C PHE A 70 -4.39 -17.35 1.10
N PHE A 71 -4.91 -16.65 2.11
CA PHE A 71 -6.34 -16.32 2.23
C PHE A 71 -6.82 -15.38 1.14
N GLU A 72 -5.98 -14.47 0.62
CA GLU A 72 -6.32 -13.70 -0.57
C GLU A 72 -6.76 -14.60 -1.71
N HIS A 73 -6.04 -15.70 -1.95
CA HIS A 73 -6.38 -16.71 -2.96
C HIS A 73 -7.54 -17.61 -2.54
N LEU A 74 -7.50 -18.13 -1.32
CA LEU A 74 -8.43 -19.16 -0.83
C LEU A 74 -9.87 -18.65 -0.80
N LEU A 75 -10.10 -17.37 -0.51
CA LEU A 75 -11.43 -16.79 -0.49
C LEU A 75 -12.03 -16.53 -1.88
N PHE A 76 -11.36 -16.91 -2.97
CA PHE A 76 -11.91 -17.03 -4.32
C PHE A 76 -12.30 -18.47 -4.70
N GLU A 77 -11.98 -19.47 -3.85
CA GLU A 77 -12.28 -20.87 -4.15
C GLU A 77 -13.77 -21.21 -4.17
N GLY A 78 -14.60 -20.37 -3.56
CA GLY A 78 -16.04 -20.47 -3.57
C GLY A 78 -16.68 -20.30 -2.20
N THR A 79 -18.01 -20.24 -2.19
CA THR A 79 -18.85 -20.16 -1.01
C THR A 79 -19.94 -21.22 -1.03
N GLN A 80 -20.79 -21.27 -0.02
CA GLN A 80 -21.93 -22.20 -0.03
C GLN A 80 -22.85 -22.00 -1.24
N ASN A 81 -22.95 -20.76 -1.76
CA ASN A 81 -23.86 -20.41 -2.84
C ASN A 81 -23.13 -20.06 -4.16
N ILE A 82 -21.82 -19.94 -4.14
CA ILE A 82 -20.98 -19.72 -5.32
C ILE A 82 -20.05 -20.94 -5.49
N PRO A 83 -20.30 -21.80 -6.49
CA PRO A 83 -19.46 -22.96 -6.72
C PRO A 83 -18.02 -22.59 -7.00
N ARG A 84 -17.10 -23.50 -6.67
CA ARG A 84 -15.68 -23.36 -6.94
C ARG A 84 -15.40 -23.02 -8.42
N GLY A 85 -14.58 -22.01 -8.68
CA GLY A 85 -14.20 -21.56 -10.02
C GLY A 85 -15.25 -20.68 -10.73
N GLU A 86 -16.40 -20.41 -10.12
CA GLU A 86 -17.45 -19.56 -10.72
C GLU A 86 -17.31 -18.07 -10.37
N TRP A 87 -16.53 -17.71 -9.33
CA TRP A 87 -16.39 -16.30 -8.90
C TRP A 87 -16.07 -15.34 -10.05
N PHE A 88 -14.95 -15.58 -10.73
CA PHE A 88 -14.49 -14.74 -11.84
C PHE A 88 -15.45 -14.75 -13.05
N LYS A 89 -16.12 -15.87 -13.29
CA LYS A 89 -17.11 -15.99 -14.36
C LYS A 89 -18.37 -15.17 -14.05
N ILE A 90 -18.84 -15.19 -12.80
CA ILE A 90 -19.97 -14.36 -12.36
C ILE A 90 -19.61 -12.90 -12.56
N VAL A 91 -18.45 -12.45 -12.10
CA VAL A 91 -18.02 -11.06 -12.25
C VAL A 91 -17.96 -10.65 -13.72
N THR A 92 -17.25 -11.41 -14.56
CA THR A 92 -17.04 -11.05 -15.97
C THR A 92 -18.32 -11.12 -16.80
N SER A 93 -19.19 -12.13 -16.57
CA SER A 93 -20.45 -12.26 -17.29
C SER A 93 -21.47 -11.16 -16.94
N ASN A 94 -21.29 -10.49 -15.81
CA ASN A 94 -22.08 -9.33 -15.39
C ASN A 94 -21.41 -7.98 -15.70
N GLY A 95 -20.39 -7.99 -16.57
CA GLY A 95 -19.70 -6.76 -17.02
C GLY A 95 -18.79 -6.14 -15.97
N GLY A 96 -18.45 -6.88 -14.93
CA GLY A 96 -17.60 -6.44 -13.84
C GLY A 96 -16.13 -6.81 -14.01
N SER A 97 -15.33 -6.27 -13.12
CA SER A 97 -13.93 -6.66 -12.87
C SER A 97 -13.67 -6.73 -11.36
N ASN A 98 -12.74 -7.54 -10.95
CA ASN A 98 -12.38 -7.68 -9.54
C ASN A 98 -10.87 -7.87 -9.38
N ASN A 99 -10.37 -7.62 -8.18
CA ASN A 99 -9.02 -7.97 -7.77
C ASN A 99 -8.95 -8.05 -6.24
N ALA A 100 -7.81 -8.54 -5.75
CA ALA A 100 -7.46 -8.50 -4.34
C ALA A 100 -5.96 -8.18 -4.18
N ASN A 101 -5.55 -7.82 -2.99
CA ASN A 101 -4.14 -7.69 -2.63
C ASN A 101 -3.94 -7.74 -1.13
N THR A 102 -2.78 -8.27 -0.72
CA THR A 102 -2.35 -8.39 0.67
C THR A 102 -1.08 -7.59 0.90
N THR A 103 -1.04 -6.90 2.04
CA THR A 103 0.15 -6.22 2.54
C THR A 103 0.55 -6.80 3.90
N GLN A 104 1.54 -6.20 4.53
CA GLN A 104 1.91 -6.55 5.91
C GLN A 104 0.77 -6.26 6.91
N ASP A 105 -0.11 -5.30 6.59
CA ASP A 105 -1.07 -4.74 7.54
C ASP A 105 -2.53 -5.06 7.23
N ARG A 106 -2.87 -5.39 5.96
CA ARG A 106 -4.26 -5.58 5.55
C ARG A 106 -4.39 -6.50 4.34
N THR A 107 -5.61 -7.08 4.17
CA THR A 107 -6.06 -7.79 2.96
C THR A 107 -7.28 -7.07 2.40
N TYR A 108 -7.31 -6.82 1.09
CA TYR A 108 -8.32 -6.01 0.42
C TYR A 108 -8.89 -6.73 -0.79
N TYR A 109 -10.23 -6.81 -0.87
CA TYR A 109 -10.98 -7.36 -1.99
C TYR A 109 -11.89 -6.28 -2.56
N TYR A 110 -12.08 -6.27 -3.87
CA TYR A 110 -13.03 -5.36 -4.49
C TYR A 110 -13.57 -5.88 -5.82
N GLU A 111 -14.80 -5.53 -6.11
CA GLU A 111 -15.45 -5.66 -7.40
C GLU A 111 -15.88 -4.29 -7.91
N VAL A 112 -15.75 -4.10 -9.24
CA VAL A 112 -16.29 -2.96 -9.96
C VAL A 112 -17.34 -3.48 -10.93
N PHE A 113 -18.57 -2.99 -10.82
CA PHE A 113 -19.70 -3.39 -11.66
C PHE A 113 -20.37 -2.20 -12.31
N PRO A 114 -21.12 -2.41 -13.42
CA PRO A 114 -22.20 -1.49 -13.79
C PRO A 114 -23.18 -1.33 -12.61
N SER A 115 -23.69 -0.12 -12.37
CA SER A 115 -24.44 0.22 -11.15
C SER A 115 -25.72 -0.60 -10.93
N ASN A 116 -26.33 -1.13 -12.02
CA ASN A 116 -27.47 -2.05 -11.94
C ASN A 116 -27.11 -3.39 -11.27
N ASN A 117 -25.85 -3.73 -11.14
CA ASN A 117 -25.34 -4.95 -10.49
C ASN A 117 -24.78 -4.71 -9.08
N LEU A 118 -25.11 -3.56 -8.45
CA LEU A 118 -24.70 -3.27 -7.06
C LEU A 118 -25.08 -4.41 -6.10
N GLU A 119 -26.32 -4.91 -6.21
CA GLU A 119 -26.81 -5.98 -5.33
C GLU A 119 -26.01 -7.27 -5.49
N LEU A 120 -25.58 -7.60 -6.72
CA LEU A 120 -24.69 -8.73 -6.99
C LEU A 120 -23.36 -8.58 -6.25
N GLY A 121 -22.71 -7.40 -6.32
CA GLY A 121 -21.45 -7.15 -5.63
C GLY A 121 -21.60 -7.26 -4.11
N LEU A 122 -22.66 -6.70 -3.53
CA LEU A 122 -22.95 -6.81 -2.10
C LEU A 122 -23.19 -8.27 -1.68
N TRP A 123 -23.96 -9.01 -2.47
CA TRP A 123 -24.19 -10.44 -2.21
C TRP A 123 -22.90 -11.24 -2.27
N MET A 124 -22.07 -11.05 -3.31
CA MET A 124 -20.81 -11.79 -3.45
C MET A 124 -19.87 -11.53 -2.26
N GLU A 125 -19.67 -10.29 -1.86
CA GLU A 125 -18.80 -9.97 -0.72
C GLU A 125 -19.38 -10.46 0.62
N SER A 126 -20.69 -10.45 0.80
CA SER A 126 -21.33 -11.02 1.99
C SER A 126 -21.16 -12.55 2.04
N GLU A 127 -21.25 -13.23 0.89
CA GLU A 127 -20.98 -14.68 0.77
C GLU A 127 -19.53 -15.01 1.11
N ARG A 128 -18.56 -14.22 0.60
CA ARG A 128 -17.14 -14.34 0.93
C ARG A 128 -16.90 -14.30 2.43
N LEU A 129 -17.58 -13.39 3.15
CA LEU A 129 -17.38 -13.19 4.58
C LEU A 129 -18.16 -14.21 5.43
N MET A 130 -19.40 -14.55 5.03
CA MET A 130 -20.29 -15.38 5.85
C MET A 130 -20.13 -16.89 5.59
N HIS A 131 -19.89 -17.26 4.34
CA HIS A 131 -20.01 -18.65 3.90
C HIS A 131 -18.82 -19.18 3.07
N PRO A 132 -17.55 -18.76 3.33
CA PRO A 132 -16.43 -19.25 2.53
C PRO A 132 -16.28 -20.76 2.69
N ILE A 133 -15.97 -21.45 1.59
CA ILE A 133 -15.65 -22.88 1.64
C ILE A 133 -14.13 -23.03 1.82
N ILE A 134 -13.73 -23.33 3.05
CA ILE A 134 -12.34 -23.63 3.39
C ILE A 134 -12.25 -25.13 3.64
N ASN A 135 -11.68 -25.87 2.68
CA ASN A 135 -11.54 -27.32 2.74
C ASN A 135 -10.18 -27.77 2.17
N GLN A 136 -9.84 -29.02 2.37
CA GLN A 136 -8.55 -29.57 1.94
C GLN A 136 -8.31 -29.44 0.43
N ILE A 137 -9.35 -29.57 -0.40
CA ILE A 137 -9.21 -29.47 -1.87
C ILE A 137 -8.81 -28.04 -2.27
N GLY A 138 -9.44 -27.02 -1.66
CA GLY A 138 -9.09 -25.61 -1.87
C GLY A 138 -7.67 -25.31 -1.39
N VAL A 139 -7.32 -25.78 -0.18
CA VAL A 139 -5.99 -25.61 0.41
C VAL A 139 -4.92 -26.23 -0.49
N ASP A 140 -5.07 -27.49 -0.89
CA ASP A 140 -4.09 -28.18 -1.74
C ASP A 140 -3.91 -27.49 -3.09
N THR A 141 -5.02 -27.01 -3.68
CA THR A 141 -4.98 -26.30 -4.96
C THR A 141 -4.25 -24.96 -4.84
N GLN A 142 -4.64 -24.15 -3.85
CA GLN A 142 -4.05 -22.82 -3.70
C GLN A 142 -2.61 -22.90 -3.20
N ASN A 143 -2.22 -23.95 -2.49
CA ASN A 143 -0.84 -24.18 -2.12
C ASN A 143 0.07 -24.27 -3.36
N GLU A 144 -0.33 -25.01 -4.38
CA GLU A 144 0.44 -25.09 -5.63
C GLU A 144 0.43 -23.77 -6.41
N VAL A 145 -0.70 -23.03 -6.40
CA VAL A 145 -0.79 -21.72 -7.06
C VAL A 145 0.15 -20.70 -6.39
N VAL A 146 0.13 -20.59 -5.07
CA VAL A 146 0.98 -19.64 -4.33
C VAL A 146 2.46 -20.01 -4.44
N LYS A 147 2.79 -21.31 -4.43
CA LYS A 147 4.16 -21.78 -4.68
C LYS A 147 4.65 -21.38 -6.08
N GLU A 148 3.80 -21.55 -7.09
CA GLU A 148 4.18 -21.15 -8.44
C GLU A 148 4.33 -19.62 -8.56
N GLU A 149 3.46 -18.87 -7.90
CA GLU A 149 3.59 -17.42 -7.84
C GLU A 149 4.91 -17.00 -7.18
N LYS A 150 5.29 -17.62 -6.04
CA LYS A 150 6.58 -17.36 -5.39
C LYS A 150 7.74 -17.67 -6.33
N ARG A 151 7.71 -18.83 -7.03
CA ARG A 151 8.74 -19.17 -8.00
C ARG A 151 8.86 -18.11 -9.10
N LEU A 152 7.74 -17.66 -9.67
CA LEU A 152 7.74 -16.72 -10.79
C LEU A 152 8.11 -15.29 -10.36
N ARG A 153 7.56 -14.81 -9.23
CA ARG A 153 7.72 -13.41 -8.82
C ARG A 153 8.91 -13.15 -7.92
N VAL A 154 9.36 -14.19 -7.19
CA VAL A 154 10.40 -14.05 -6.17
C VAL A 154 11.63 -14.88 -6.54
N ASP A 155 11.50 -16.23 -6.60
CA ASP A 155 12.65 -17.11 -6.65
C ASP A 155 13.38 -17.07 -8.00
N ASN A 156 12.66 -16.95 -9.11
CA ASN A 156 13.21 -16.90 -10.47
C ASN A 156 13.26 -15.47 -11.06
N SER A 157 12.76 -14.47 -10.34
CA SER A 157 12.77 -13.09 -10.79
C SER A 157 14.10 -12.42 -10.46
N PRO A 158 14.75 -11.71 -11.41
CA PRO A 158 15.90 -10.89 -11.09
C PRO A 158 15.59 -9.92 -9.94
N TYR A 159 16.45 -9.90 -8.93
CA TYR A 159 16.28 -9.13 -7.69
C TYR A 159 15.04 -9.51 -6.87
N GLY A 160 14.35 -10.61 -7.14
CA GLY A 160 13.08 -10.95 -6.49
C GLY A 160 13.15 -11.10 -4.97
N GLN A 161 14.33 -11.42 -4.42
CA GLN A 161 14.54 -11.62 -2.98
C GLN A 161 14.87 -10.33 -2.20
N TRP A 162 15.00 -9.17 -2.87
CA TRP A 162 15.47 -7.95 -2.20
C TRP A 162 14.60 -7.54 -1.01
N THR A 163 13.29 -7.65 -1.14
CA THR A 163 12.35 -7.29 -0.05
C THR A 163 12.55 -8.19 1.15
N ALA A 164 12.62 -9.50 0.94
CA ALA A 164 12.86 -10.48 2.00
C ALA A 164 14.18 -10.19 2.74
N GLU A 165 15.27 -9.99 1.99
CA GLU A 165 16.58 -9.74 2.56
C GLU A 165 16.67 -8.38 3.29
N VAL A 166 16.02 -7.34 2.77
CA VAL A 166 15.95 -6.04 3.44
C VAL A 166 15.18 -6.16 4.76
N PHE A 167 13.97 -6.67 4.73
CA PHE A 167 13.11 -6.67 5.91
C PHE A 167 13.59 -7.62 7.01
N LYS A 168 14.07 -8.80 6.67
CA LYS A 168 14.71 -9.76 7.59
C LYS A 168 15.91 -9.17 8.34
N ASN A 169 16.69 -8.33 7.69
CA ASN A 169 17.85 -7.70 8.29
C ASN A 169 17.52 -6.39 9.01
N LEU A 170 16.51 -5.66 8.58
CA LEU A 170 16.06 -4.41 9.16
C LEU A 170 15.26 -4.60 10.45
N PHE A 171 14.42 -5.66 10.51
CA PHE A 171 13.58 -6.00 11.66
C PHE A 171 14.05 -7.31 12.31
N LYS A 172 14.14 -7.33 13.63
CA LYS A 172 14.58 -8.52 14.40
C LYS A 172 13.45 -9.10 15.25
N GLU A 173 12.64 -8.24 15.84
CA GLU A 173 11.54 -8.62 16.73
C GLU A 173 10.18 -8.49 16.02
N HIS A 174 10.01 -7.41 15.23
CA HIS A 174 8.74 -7.08 14.59
C HIS A 174 8.38 -8.07 13.47
N PRO A 175 7.09 -8.46 13.32
CA PRO A 175 6.62 -9.33 12.25
C PRO A 175 6.91 -8.85 10.82
N TYR A 176 7.22 -7.58 10.62
CA TYR A 176 7.67 -7.10 9.31
C TYR A 176 8.95 -7.75 8.78
N ARG A 177 9.62 -8.58 9.58
CA ARG A 177 10.82 -9.33 9.18
C ARG A 177 10.57 -10.42 8.12
N TRP A 178 9.32 -10.78 7.83
CA TRP A 178 8.95 -11.69 6.74
C TRP A 178 8.07 -11.00 5.70
N THR A 179 8.00 -11.58 4.52
CA THR A 179 7.22 -11.08 3.39
C THR A 179 5.79 -11.63 3.41
N THR A 180 4.90 -10.98 2.66
CA THR A 180 3.49 -11.41 2.54
C THR A 180 3.33 -12.79 1.93
N ILE A 181 4.22 -13.19 0.99
CA ILE A 181 4.14 -14.50 0.35
C ILE A 181 4.61 -15.65 1.26
N GLY A 182 5.36 -15.34 2.30
CA GLY A 182 5.83 -16.30 3.30
C GLY A 182 6.83 -17.33 2.80
N GLU A 183 7.03 -18.38 3.62
CA GLU A 183 7.92 -19.48 3.31
C GLU A 183 7.12 -20.73 2.86
N MET A 184 7.61 -21.44 1.85
CA MET A 184 6.93 -22.60 1.28
C MET A 184 6.77 -23.71 2.31
N GLU A 185 7.80 -23.93 3.12
CA GLU A 185 7.81 -24.95 4.16
C GLU A 185 6.71 -24.71 5.21
N HIS A 186 6.38 -23.42 5.46
CA HIS A 186 5.30 -23.05 6.39
C HIS A 186 3.92 -23.38 5.80
N LEU A 187 3.73 -23.14 4.51
CA LEU A 187 2.48 -23.47 3.81
C LEU A 187 2.29 -24.99 3.68
N ASP A 188 3.38 -25.74 3.40
CA ASP A 188 3.34 -27.19 3.31
C ASP A 188 3.08 -27.89 4.66
N ALA A 189 3.54 -27.28 5.75
CA ALA A 189 3.35 -27.80 7.10
C ALA A 189 1.98 -27.42 7.71
N ALA A 190 1.27 -26.46 7.10
CA ALA A 190 0.01 -25.96 7.63
C ALA A 190 -1.11 -26.97 7.53
N THR A 191 -1.93 -27.05 8.58
CA THR A 191 -3.10 -27.93 8.64
C THR A 191 -4.37 -27.18 8.28
N LEU A 192 -5.42 -27.91 7.86
CA LEU A 192 -6.73 -27.31 7.60
C LEU A 192 -7.29 -26.60 8.84
N ASP A 193 -7.06 -27.14 10.04
CA ASP A 193 -7.52 -26.54 11.29
C ASP A 193 -6.86 -25.18 11.56
N GLU A 194 -5.56 -25.03 11.24
CA GLU A 194 -4.85 -23.74 11.34
C GLU A 194 -5.43 -22.71 10.36
N PHE A 195 -5.80 -23.11 9.15
CA PHE A 195 -6.49 -22.22 8.20
C PHE A 195 -7.87 -21.82 8.72
N LEU A 196 -8.66 -22.73 9.23
CA LEU A 196 -9.97 -22.43 9.81
C LEU A 196 -9.85 -21.50 11.03
N GLU A 197 -8.86 -21.72 11.89
CA GLU A 197 -8.61 -20.84 13.04
C GLU A 197 -8.23 -19.43 12.59
N PHE A 198 -7.37 -19.28 11.60
CA PHE A 198 -6.96 -17.98 11.06
C PHE A 198 -8.15 -17.24 10.45
N ASN A 199 -8.98 -17.92 9.65
CA ASN A 199 -10.20 -17.34 9.09
C ASN A 199 -11.15 -16.85 10.19
N ASN A 200 -11.48 -17.72 11.14
CA ASN A 200 -12.43 -17.43 12.21
C ASN A 200 -11.94 -16.31 13.14
N LYS A 201 -10.63 -16.08 13.21
CA LYS A 201 -10.04 -15.02 14.01
C LYS A 201 -10.05 -13.68 13.31
N PHE A 202 -9.71 -13.63 12.03
CA PHE A 202 -9.39 -12.39 11.37
C PHE A 202 -10.40 -11.94 10.32
N TYR A 203 -11.07 -12.87 9.62
CA TYR A 203 -12.05 -12.55 8.58
C TYR A 203 -13.45 -12.49 9.19
N VAL A 204 -13.66 -11.44 9.98
CA VAL A 204 -14.90 -11.20 10.76
C VAL A 204 -15.36 -9.75 10.57
N PRO A 205 -16.68 -9.46 10.66
CA PRO A 205 -17.20 -8.13 10.36
C PRO A 205 -16.59 -7.02 11.22
N ASN A 206 -16.36 -7.25 12.50
CA ASN A 206 -15.75 -6.27 13.41
C ASN A 206 -14.22 -6.10 13.22
N ASN A 207 -13.62 -6.73 12.21
CA ASN A 207 -12.25 -6.53 11.75
C ASN A 207 -12.20 -6.06 10.30
N ALA A 208 -13.32 -5.60 9.75
CA ALA A 208 -13.47 -5.24 8.35
C ALA A 208 -14.13 -3.87 8.17
N VAL A 209 -13.84 -3.23 7.04
CA VAL A 209 -14.59 -2.08 6.55
C VAL A 209 -15.16 -2.40 5.17
N LEU A 210 -16.46 -2.18 5.01
CA LEU A 210 -17.15 -2.24 3.73
C LEU A 210 -17.22 -0.84 3.14
N VAL A 211 -16.71 -0.66 1.93
CA VAL A 211 -16.86 0.61 1.19
C VAL A 211 -17.66 0.36 -0.07
N VAL A 212 -18.73 1.13 -0.24
CA VAL A 212 -19.54 1.14 -1.47
C VAL A 212 -19.48 2.54 -2.07
N ALA A 213 -18.93 2.64 -3.27
CA ALA A 213 -18.71 3.92 -3.94
C ALA A 213 -19.26 3.89 -5.37
N GLY A 214 -19.79 5.02 -5.84
CA GLY A 214 -20.23 5.22 -7.22
C GLY A 214 -21.71 5.55 -7.35
N ASP A 215 -22.32 5.10 -8.46
CA ASP A 215 -23.71 5.37 -8.79
C ASP A 215 -24.67 4.54 -7.93
N ILE A 216 -24.94 5.07 -6.75
CA ILE A 216 -25.76 4.43 -5.71
C ILE A 216 -26.89 5.35 -5.24
N ASP A 217 -28.00 4.74 -4.83
CA ASP A 217 -29.02 5.38 -3.99
C ASP A 217 -28.75 5.02 -2.53
N VAL A 218 -28.32 5.98 -1.73
CA VAL A 218 -27.84 5.73 -0.34
C VAL A 218 -28.91 5.05 0.53
N PRO A 219 -30.19 5.49 0.59
CA PRO A 219 -31.22 4.81 1.37
C PRO A 219 -31.46 3.36 0.94
N LYS A 220 -31.46 3.08 -0.35
CA LYS A 220 -31.63 1.73 -0.90
C LYS A 220 -30.39 0.87 -0.59
N THR A 221 -29.21 1.41 -0.80
CA THR A 221 -27.94 0.73 -0.53
C THR A 221 -27.81 0.33 0.94
N LYS A 222 -28.16 1.22 1.89
CA LYS A 222 -28.17 0.90 3.33
C LYS A 222 -29.07 -0.29 3.65
N LYS A 223 -30.25 -0.37 3.04
CA LYS A 223 -31.18 -1.52 3.24
C LYS A 223 -30.59 -2.82 2.72
N MET A 224 -29.95 -2.79 1.55
CA MET A 224 -29.30 -3.97 0.98
C MET A 224 -28.11 -4.41 1.85
N ILE A 225 -27.30 -3.46 2.33
CA ILE A 225 -26.17 -3.77 3.23
C ILE A 225 -26.68 -4.42 4.52
N GLU A 226 -27.72 -3.87 5.15
CA GLU A 226 -28.33 -4.47 6.33
C GLU A 226 -28.85 -5.89 6.07
N GLN A 227 -29.45 -6.11 4.90
CA GLN A 227 -29.96 -7.43 4.50
C GLN A 227 -28.85 -8.47 4.34
N TYR A 228 -27.73 -8.11 3.69
CA TYR A 228 -26.66 -9.03 3.32
C TYR A 228 -25.61 -9.16 4.42
N PHE A 229 -25.22 -8.07 5.06
CA PHE A 229 -24.13 -8.05 6.05
C PHE A 229 -24.62 -8.05 7.50
N GLY A 230 -25.84 -7.57 7.79
CA GLY A 230 -26.39 -7.53 9.14
C GLY A 230 -26.48 -8.91 9.82
N PRO A 231 -26.90 -9.99 9.12
CA PRO A 231 -26.96 -11.34 9.68
C PRO A 231 -25.61 -11.99 10.01
N ILE A 232 -24.48 -11.45 9.50
CA ILE A 232 -23.17 -12.03 9.72
C ILE A 232 -22.78 -11.89 11.19
N PRO A 233 -22.44 -12.99 11.89
CA PRO A 233 -22.14 -12.92 13.31
C PRO A 233 -20.86 -12.12 13.59
N ARG A 234 -20.89 -11.30 14.66
CA ARG A 234 -19.70 -10.62 15.16
C ARG A 234 -18.64 -11.63 15.61
N GLY A 235 -17.40 -11.40 15.20
CA GLY A 235 -16.25 -12.18 15.68
C GLY A 235 -15.79 -11.75 17.07
N LYS A 236 -14.83 -12.50 17.63
CA LYS A 236 -14.15 -12.09 18.87
C LYS A 236 -13.29 -10.85 18.62
N ASP A 237 -13.17 -9.99 19.63
CA ASP A 237 -12.29 -8.83 19.54
C ASP A 237 -10.82 -9.27 19.43
N ILE A 238 -10.11 -8.69 18.48
CA ILE A 238 -8.72 -9.02 18.20
C ILE A 238 -7.80 -8.13 19.04
N VAL A 239 -7.06 -8.75 19.93
CA VAL A 239 -6.02 -8.07 20.72
C VAL A 239 -4.69 -8.17 19.99
N ARG A 240 -4.14 -7.02 19.58
CA ARG A 240 -2.80 -6.92 18.97
C ARG A 240 -1.79 -6.42 19.99
N THR A 241 -0.73 -7.19 20.19
CA THR A 241 0.39 -6.77 21.05
C THR A 241 1.35 -5.92 20.24
N LYS A 242 1.62 -4.71 20.72
CA LYS A 242 2.60 -3.83 20.07
C LYS A 242 4.02 -4.40 20.27
N VAL A 243 4.64 -4.74 19.16
CA VAL A 243 6.05 -5.17 19.14
C VAL A 243 6.94 -3.95 18.94
N VAL A 244 7.93 -3.78 19.82
CA VAL A 244 8.84 -2.63 19.75
C VAL A 244 10.22 -3.11 19.29
N GLU A 245 10.66 -2.57 18.16
CA GLU A 245 12.01 -2.80 17.65
C GLU A 245 13.06 -1.96 18.39
N LYS A 246 14.18 -2.57 18.71
CA LYS A 246 15.33 -1.85 19.28
C LYS A 246 15.92 -0.91 18.22
N PRO A 247 16.35 0.31 18.61
CA PRO A 247 17.05 1.21 17.70
C PRO A 247 18.27 0.55 17.07
N ILE A 248 18.52 0.82 15.80
CA ILE A 248 19.78 0.45 15.13
C ILE A 248 20.86 1.38 15.66
N GLN A 249 21.89 0.82 16.30
CA GLN A 249 22.96 1.60 16.96
C GLN A 249 24.21 1.73 16.09
N GLU A 250 24.41 0.81 15.15
CA GLU A 250 25.54 0.77 14.21
C GLU A 250 25.09 0.32 12.83
N GLU A 251 25.89 0.62 11.81
CA GLU A 251 25.61 0.20 10.44
C GLU A 251 25.61 -1.34 10.33
N ILE A 252 24.50 -1.90 9.85
CA ILE A 252 24.37 -3.33 9.57
C ILE A 252 24.82 -3.56 8.13
N LYS A 253 25.84 -4.38 7.91
CA LYS A 253 26.28 -4.80 6.56
C LYS A 253 25.94 -6.25 6.31
N THR A 254 25.32 -6.51 5.16
CA THR A 254 25.00 -7.86 4.74
C THR A 254 25.19 -8.01 3.23
N THR A 255 25.34 -9.25 2.77
CA THR A 255 25.49 -9.59 1.37
C THR A 255 24.55 -10.72 1.02
N PHE A 256 23.84 -10.57 -0.08
CA PHE A 256 23.03 -11.62 -0.68
C PHE A 256 23.51 -11.94 -2.09
N TYR A 257 23.50 -13.24 -2.46
CA TYR A 257 23.92 -13.72 -3.77
C TYR A 257 22.72 -14.26 -4.55
N ASP A 258 22.34 -13.57 -5.61
CA ASP A 258 21.21 -13.92 -6.48
C ASP A 258 21.73 -14.60 -7.77
N PRO A 259 21.28 -15.84 -8.07
CA PRO A 259 21.65 -16.52 -9.32
C PRO A 259 20.99 -15.92 -10.57
N ASN A 260 19.98 -15.09 -10.42
CA ASN A 260 19.15 -14.58 -11.52
C ASN A 260 19.60 -13.22 -12.06
N ILE A 261 20.64 -12.61 -11.46
CA ILE A 261 21.15 -11.31 -11.87
C ILE A 261 22.56 -11.38 -12.42
N GLN A 262 22.90 -10.41 -13.27
CA GLN A 262 24.27 -10.18 -13.76
C GLN A 262 24.85 -8.87 -13.25
N ILE A 263 24.01 -7.87 -12.99
CA ILE A 263 24.41 -6.55 -12.49
C ILE A 263 24.16 -6.53 -10.98
N PRO A 264 25.17 -6.20 -10.16
CA PRO A 264 24.96 -6.07 -8.73
C PRO A 264 24.08 -4.86 -8.40
N ALA A 265 23.51 -4.84 -7.21
CA ALA A 265 22.82 -3.67 -6.66
C ALA A 265 23.28 -3.41 -5.23
N VAL A 266 23.17 -2.18 -4.76
CA VAL A 266 23.33 -1.83 -3.36
C VAL A 266 22.06 -1.18 -2.85
N PHE A 267 21.63 -1.58 -1.64
CA PHE A 267 20.52 -0.99 -0.92
C PHE A 267 21.04 -0.37 0.37
N THR A 268 20.75 0.90 0.60
CA THR A 268 20.90 1.53 1.91
C THR A 268 19.52 1.77 2.47
N VAL A 269 19.26 1.23 3.67
CA VAL A 269 17.91 1.17 4.23
C VAL A 269 17.90 1.70 5.65
N TYR A 270 17.01 2.61 5.93
CA TYR A 270 16.81 3.22 7.24
C TYR A 270 15.43 2.84 7.79
N ARG A 271 15.36 2.48 9.07
CA ARG A 271 14.04 2.26 9.69
C ARG A 271 13.38 3.59 9.95
N THR A 272 12.10 3.69 9.57
CA THR A 272 11.30 4.90 9.64
C THR A 272 10.07 4.72 10.54
N PRO A 273 9.40 5.81 10.94
CA PRO A 273 8.24 5.71 11.81
C PRO A 273 7.00 5.18 11.08
N ALA A 274 5.94 4.95 11.84
CA ALA A 274 4.62 4.58 11.35
C ALA A 274 4.08 5.53 10.27
N MET A 275 3.37 4.98 9.29
CA MET A 275 2.79 5.72 8.15
C MET A 275 1.86 6.87 8.56
N THR A 276 1.24 6.78 9.73
CA THR A 276 0.33 7.80 10.25
C THR A 276 1.03 9.06 10.74
N THR A 277 2.36 9.04 10.90
CA THR A 277 3.13 10.18 11.42
C THR A 277 3.36 11.24 10.37
N ARG A 278 3.50 12.50 10.81
CA ARG A 278 3.92 13.60 9.93
C ARG A 278 5.31 13.35 9.34
N ASP A 279 6.21 12.75 10.11
CA ASP A 279 7.59 12.44 9.69
C ASP A 279 7.61 11.49 8.46
N ALA A 280 6.68 10.51 8.40
CA ALA A 280 6.57 9.62 7.25
C ALA A 280 6.24 10.39 5.96
N ARG A 281 5.34 11.39 6.03
CA ARG A 281 5.00 12.26 4.88
C ARG A 281 6.18 13.13 4.44
N VAL A 282 6.98 13.61 5.37
CA VAL A 282 8.20 14.34 5.04
C VAL A 282 9.22 13.42 4.35
N LEU A 283 9.33 12.17 4.78
CA LEU A 283 10.19 11.16 4.13
C LEU A 283 9.71 10.84 2.70
N ASP A 284 8.40 10.85 2.44
CA ASP A 284 7.86 10.71 1.07
C ASP A 284 8.30 11.88 0.19
N MET A 285 8.29 13.12 0.72
CA MET A 285 8.81 14.28 0.00
C MET A 285 10.32 14.16 -0.25
N ILE A 286 11.10 13.69 0.71
CA ILE A 286 12.54 13.45 0.56
C ILE A 286 12.79 12.41 -0.56
N SER A 287 11.99 11.36 -0.65
CA SER A 287 12.06 10.37 -1.73
C SER A 287 11.93 11.02 -3.10
N THR A 288 10.95 11.92 -3.24
CA THR A 288 10.70 12.66 -4.48
C THR A 288 11.87 13.58 -4.84
N ILE A 289 12.50 14.26 -3.88
CA ILE A 289 13.69 15.08 -4.11
C ILE A 289 14.84 14.23 -4.64
N LEU A 290 15.06 13.07 -4.01
CA LEU A 290 16.23 12.24 -4.28
C LEU A 290 16.14 11.50 -5.61
N SER A 291 14.99 10.90 -5.95
CA SER A 291 14.97 9.97 -7.10
C SER A 291 13.78 10.05 -8.04
N ASP A 292 12.74 10.85 -7.73
CA ASP A 292 11.54 10.80 -8.54
C ASP A 292 11.63 11.70 -9.78
N GLY A 293 11.80 11.04 -10.93
CA GLY A 293 11.94 11.64 -12.25
C GLY A 293 13.36 12.15 -12.57
N LYS A 294 13.60 12.45 -13.85
CA LYS A 294 14.93 12.82 -14.39
C LYS A 294 15.54 14.08 -13.76
N SER A 295 14.75 14.95 -13.18
CA SER A 295 15.21 16.17 -12.54
C SER A 295 15.50 16.03 -11.03
N SER A 296 15.39 14.83 -10.49
CA SER A 296 15.72 14.52 -9.10
C SER A 296 17.25 14.50 -8.88
N ARG A 297 17.67 14.74 -7.65
CA ARG A 297 19.09 14.99 -7.33
C ARG A 297 19.99 13.81 -7.66
N LEU A 298 19.63 12.60 -7.22
CA LEU A 298 20.41 11.40 -7.45
C LEU A 298 20.40 10.98 -8.93
N TYR A 299 19.24 11.05 -9.60
CA TYR A 299 19.16 10.71 -11.01
C TYR A 299 20.07 11.62 -11.84
N LYS A 300 19.93 12.95 -11.66
CA LYS A 300 20.74 13.93 -12.38
C LYS A 300 22.24 13.72 -12.13
N LYS A 301 22.64 13.57 -10.87
CA LYS A 301 24.05 13.40 -10.49
C LYS A 301 24.65 12.10 -10.99
N LEU A 302 23.98 10.95 -10.72
CA LEU A 302 24.59 9.64 -10.91
C LEU A 302 24.29 9.01 -12.25
N VAL A 303 23.12 9.29 -12.84
CA VAL A 303 22.74 8.72 -14.14
C VAL A 303 23.14 9.65 -15.29
N ASP A 304 22.75 10.94 -15.22
CA ASP A 304 22.97 11.87 -16.34
C ASP A 304 24.37 12.45 -16.38
N GLU A 305 24.87 13.02 -15.27
CA GLU A 305 26.13 13.78 -15.24
C GLU A 305 27.36 12.87 -15.07
N LYS A 306 27.41 12.12 -13.96
CA LYS A 306 28.57 11.27 -13.63
C LYS A 306 28.57 9.92 -14.34
N LYS A 307 27.42 9.45 -14.85
CA LYS A 307 27.25 8.16 -15.52
C LYS A 307 27.83 6.99 -14.70
N LYS A 308 27.61 7.01 -13.39
CA LYS A 308 28.05 5.97 -12.47
C LYS A 308 26.99 4.92 -12.20
N ALA A 309 25.71 5.29 -12.27
CA ALA A 309 24.59 4.39 -12.05
C ALA A 309 23.81 4.14 -13.34
N LEU A 310 23.41 2.89 -13.55
CA LEU A 310 22.44 2.48 -14.55
C LEU A 310 21.02 2.84 -14.08
N GLN A 311 20.76 2.61 -12.81
CA GLN A 311 19.48 2.89 -12.16
C GLN A 311 19.71 3.38 -10.74
N ILE A 312 18.83 4.28 -10.28
CA ILE A 312 18.78 4.76 -8.91
C ILE A 312 17.32 4.95 -8.49
N ALA A 313 16.99 4.60 -7.28
CA ALA A 313 15.68 4.87 -6.70
C ALA A 313 15.81 5.19 -5.20
N ALA A 314 14.91 6.04 -4.71
CA ALA A 314 14.72 6.27 -3.29
C ALA A 314 13.21 6.35 -3.02
N PHE A 315 12.74 5.64 -2.00
CA PHE A 315 11.34 5.62 -1.62
C PHE A 315 11.18 5.26 -0.15
N ASN A 316 10.10 5.76 0.44
CA ASN A 316 9.70 5.42 1.79
C ASN A 316 8.63 4.33 1.73
N TYR A 317 8.97 3.13 2.18
CA TYR A 317 8.03 2.01 2.29
C TYR A 317 7.32 2.12 3.63
N SER A 318 6.22 2.86 3.65
CA SER A 318 5.46 3.18 4.86
C SER A 318 4.47 2.07 5.21
N LEU A 319 4.48 1.63 6.47
CA LEU A 319 3.59 0.62 7.03
C LEU A 319 2.97 1.12 8.34
N GLU A 320 1.99 0.38 8.88
CA GLU A 320 1.19 0.83 10.03
C GLU A 320 2.01 1.06 11.30
N ASP A 321 2.99 0.20 11.61
CA ASP A 321 3.79 0.27 12.85
C ASP A 321 5.16 0.94 12.64
N TYR A 322 5.81 0.66 11.53
CA TYR A 322 7.13 1.16 11.12
C TYR A 322 7.16 1.32 9.61
N GLY A 323 8.24 1.92 9.09
CA GLY A 323 8.54 1.93 7.68
C GLY A 323 10.02 1.61 7.41
N ALA A 324 10.36 1.61 6.12
CA ALA A 324 11.72 1.46 5.63
C ALA A 324 11.98 2.52 4.55
N TYR A 325 12.92 3.42 4.79
CA TYR A 325 13.39 4.34 3.76
C TYR A 325 14.51 3.67 2.99
N ILE A 326 14.30 3.43 1.72
CA ILE A 326 15.19 2.63 0.87
C ILE A 326 15.81 3.54 -0.19
N VAL A 327 17.14 3.51 -0.32
CA VAL A 327 17.86 4.08 -1.44
C VAL A 327 18.65 2.95 -2.11
N LEU A 328 18.38 2.72 -3.37
CA LEU A 328 19.05 1.65 -4.13
C LEU A 328 19.74 2.20 -5.37
N ALA A 329 20.85 1.56 -5.76
CA ALA A 329 21.56 1.87 -6.98
C ALA A 329 22.11 0.61 -7.65
N LEU A 330 22.02 0.59 -8.99
CA LEU A 330 22.70 -0.37 -9.86
C LEU A 330 23.86 0.34 -10.55
N PRO A 331 25.09 -0.19 -10.49
CA PRO A 331 26.24 0.45 -11.14
C PRO A 331 26.14 0.40 -12.67
N LEU A 332 26.68 1.42 -13.33
CA LEU A 332 26.94 1.40 -14.76
C LEU A 332 28.39 0.93 -15.00
N GLY A 333 28.57 -0.17 -15.72
CA GLY A 333 29.90 -0.75 -15.97
C GLY A 333 30.59 -1.20 -14.68
N ASP A 334 31.90 -0.90 -14.56
CA ASP A 334 32.74 -1.35 -13.45
C ASP A 334 32.76 -0.43 -12.22
N ASN A 335 31.78 0.47 -12.10
CA ASN A 335 31.65 1.33 -10.92
C ASN A 335 31.39 0.49 -9.67
N LYS A 336 32.08 0.82 -8.57
CA LYS A 336 31.96 0.07 -7.31
C LYS A 336 30.72 0.46 -6.54
N LEU A 337 30.08 -0.51 -5.85
CA LEU A 337 28.93 -0.25 -4.99
C LEU A 337 29.26 0.74 -3.87
N THR A 338 30.47 0.65 -3.31
CA THR A 338 30.96 1.58 -2.27
C THR A 338 31.01 3.03 -2.75
N ASP A 339 31.37 3.25 -4.01
CA ASP A 339 31.40 4.61 -4.57
C ASP A 339 30.00 5.16 -4.81
N LEU A 340 29.06 4.30 -5.19
CA LEU A 340 27.65 4.69 -5.30
C LEU A 340 27.04 5.04 -3.93
N VAL A 341 27.35 4.25 -2.89
CA VAL A 341 26.91 4.56 -1.50
C VAL A 341 27.46 5.91 -1.06
N ALA A 342 28.74 6.18 -1.28
CA ALA A 342 29.35 7.47 -0.95
C ALA A 342 28.66 8.65 -1.65
N GLU A 343 28.35 8.51 -2.94
CA GLU A 343 27.66 9.54 -3.73
C GLU A 343 26.20 9.75 -3.29
N MET A 344 25.50 8.67 -2.89
CA MET A 344 24.15 8.75 -2.31
C MET A 344 24.19 9.48 -0.96
N ASP A 345 25.16 9.14 -0.11
CA ASP A 345 25.38 9.77 1.19
C ASP A 345 25.67 11.27 1.06
N GLU A 346 26.44 11.71 0.05
CA GLU A 346 26.68 13.12 -0.22
C GLU A 346 25.37 13.91 -0.44
N GLU A 347 24.40 13.35 -1.20
CA GLU A 347 23.13 14.01 -1.43
C GLU A 347 22.23 14.02 -0.19
N ILE A 348 22.29 12.96 0.62
CA ILE A 348 21.61 12.91 1.93
C ILE A 348 22.21 13.98 2.86
N VAL A 349 23.53 14.10 2.94
CA VAL A 349 24.22 15.13 3.75
C VAL A 349 23.82 16.55 3.31
N LYS A 350 23.64 16.80 2.02
CA LYS A 350 23.13 18.09 1.56
C LYS A 350 21.71 18.39 2.11
N LEU A 351 20.82 17.38 2.12
CA LEU A 351 19.50 17.55 2.73
C LEU A 351 19.57 17.80 4.23
N GLN A 352 20.58 17.25 4.92
CA GLN A 352 20.79 17.41 6.35
C GLN A 352 21.44 18.77 6.71
N THR A 353 22.21 19.36 5.82
CA THR A 353 22.98 20.58 6.09
C THR A 353 22.41 21.83 5.47
N GLU A 354 21.73 21.72 4.33
CA GLU A 354 21.21 22.84 3.55
C GLU A 354 19.68 22.79 3.48
N LEU A 355 19.05 23.96 3.36
CA LEU A 355 17.64 24.04 3.03
C LEU A 355 17.46 23.82 1.53
N ILE A 356 16.44 23.04 1.14
CA ILE A 356 16.04 22.96 -0.26
C ILE A 356 15.55 24.34 -0.74
N SER A 357 15.62 24.59 -2.05
CA SER A 357 15.12 25.85 -2.60
C SER A 357 13.59 25.92 -2.54
N GLU A 358 13.04 27.15 -2.51
CA GLU A 358 11.58 27.37 -2.61
C GLU A 358 10.99 26.73 -3.88
N LYS A 359 11.76 26.76 -4.98
CA LYS A 359 11.36 26.15 -6.24
C LYS A 359 11.23 24.62 -6.14
N GLU A 360 12.14 23.98 -5.40
CA GLU A 360 12.04 22.52 -5.14
C GLU A 360 10.82 22.23 -4.27
N LEU A 361 10.61 22.99 -3.19
CA LEU A 361 9.44 22.81 -2.33
C LEU A 361 8.12 22.98 -3.10
N GLN A 362 8.02 24.01 -3.94
CA GLN A 362 6.81 24.21 -4.77
C GLN A 362 6.60 23.07 -5.76
N LYS A 363 7.70 22.55 -6.36
CA LYS A 363 7.63 21.36 -7.24
C LYS A 363 7.09 20.15 -6.50
N LEU A 364 7.51 19.93 -5.26
CA LEU A 364 7.02 18.82 -4.43
C LEU A 364 5.52 18.96 -4.17
N ARG A 365 5.07 20.13 -3.70
CA ARG A 365 3.65 20.39 -3.45
C ARG A 365 2.79 20.10 -4.67
N ASN A 366 3.16 20.63 -5.83
CA ASN A 366 2.43 20.39 -7.08
C ASN A 366 2.41 18.89 -7.45
N LYS A 367 3.48 18.15 -7.14
CA LYS A 367 3.57 16.72 -7.45
C LYS A 367 2.68 15.91 -6.53
N PHE A 368 2.71 16.16 -5.22
CA PHE A 368 1.84 15.47 -4.26
C PHE A 368 0.37 15.80 -4.49
N GLU A 369 0.05 17.05 -4.85
CA GLU A 369 -1.31 17.44 -5.26
C GLU A 369 -1.77 16.62 -6.50
N ASN A 370 -0.92 16.51 -7.52
CA ASN A 370 -1.23 15.73 -8.70
C ASN A 370 -1.41 14.23 -8.38
N GLN A 371 -0.56 13.65 -7.54
CA GLN A 371 -0.68 12.27 -7.10
C GLN A 371 -1.98 12.04 -6.33
N PHE A 372 -2.32 12.94 -5.41
CA PHE A 372 -3.56 12.90 -4.63
C PHE A 372 -4.80 12.93 -5.53
N VAL A 373 -4.85 13.87 -6.48
CA VAL A 373 -5.94 13.96 -7.46
C VAL A 373 -6.04 12.68 -8.31
N ASN A 374 -4.91 12.15 -8.79
CA ASN A 374 -4.90 10.94 -9.60
C ASN A 374 -5.34 9.70 -8.83
N SER A 375 -4.96 9.56 -7.56
CA SER A 375 -5.39 8.44 -6.71
C SER A 375 -6.90 8.38 -6.51
N ASN A 376 -7.55 9.55 -6.51
CA ASN A 376 -8.98 9.71 -6.32
C ASN A 376 -9.75 10.02 -7.64
N SER A 377 -9.15 9.75 -8.80
CA SER A 377 -9.76 10.03 -10.12
C SER A 377 -10.75 8.96 -10.59
N SER A 378 -10.85 7.83 -9.90
CA SER A 378 -11.78 6.74 -10.20
C SER A 378 -12.55 6.33 -8.96
N ILE A 379 -13.75 5.79 -9.16
CA ILE A 379 -14.60 5.27 -8.07
C ILE A 379 -13.87 4.20 -7.25
N GLN A 380 -13.14 3.30 -7.93
CA GLN A 380 -12.33 2.28 -7.27
C GLN A 380 -11.17 2.90 -6.47
N GLY A 381 -10.52 3.95 -6.98
CA GLY A 381 -9.47 4.69 -6.27
C GLY A 381 -10.01 5.36 -5.00
N ILE A 382 -11.17 6.01 -5.09
CA ILE A 382 -11.87 6.61 -3.93
C ILE A 382 -12.22 5.53 -2.90
N ALA A 383 -12.79 4.40 -3.31
CA ALA A 383 -13.13 3.30 -2.41
C ALA A 383 -11.89 2.77 -1.67
N ASN A 384 -10.79 2.56 -2.39
CA ASN A 384 -9.52 2.13 -1.79
C ASN A 384 -8.95 3.18 -0.80
N SER A 385 -8.99 4.47 -1.16
CA SER A 385 -8.52 5.55 -0.28
C SER A 385 -9.36 5.63 1.01
N LEU A 386 -10.69 5.59 0.91
CA LEU A 386 -11.60 5.61 2.07
C LEU A 386 -11.32 4.42 2.99
N ALA A 387 -11.18 3.20 2.43
CA ALA A 387 -10.88 2.00 3.20
C ALA A 387 -9.53 2.11 3.94
N ASN A 388 -8.47 2.56 3.25
CA ASN A 388 -7.15 2.72 3.85
C ASN A 388 -7.13 3.81 4.94
N TYR A 389 -7.72 4.98 4.69
CA TYR A 389 -7.76 6.05 5.68
C TYR A 389 -8.53 5.66 6.94
N TYR A 390 -9.67 4.96 6.79
CA TYR A 390 -10.37 4.42 7.93
C TYR A 390 -9.54 3.35 8.65
N MET A 391 -9.10 2.32 7.93
CA MET A 391 -8.51 1.11 8.51
C MET A 391 -7.13 1.36 9.12
N LEU A 392 -6.23 2.02 8.40
CA LEU A 392 -4.82 2.14 8.77
C LEU A 392 -4.49 3.50 9.39
N TYR A 393 -5.07 4.59 8.90
CA TYR A 393 -4.82 5.93 9.42
C TYR A 393 -5.75 6.32 10.57
N LYS A 394 -6.88 5.62 10.76
CA LYS A 394 -7.91 5.93 11.74
C LYS A 394 -8.50 7.35 11.59
N ASP A 395 -8.36 7.93 10.41
CA ASP A 395 -8.91 9.24 10.05
C ASP A 395 -9.34 9.25 8.57
N ILE A 396 -10.61 8.96 8.35
CA ILE A 396 -11.18 8.92 7.00
C ILE A 396 -11.21 10.29 6.31
N ASN A 397 -11.18 11.40 7.09
CA ASN A 397 -11.17 12.75 6.53
C ASN A 397 -9.88 13.11 5.78
N LEU A 398 -8.84 12.29 5.90
CA LEU A 398 -7.63 12.41 5.10
C LEU A 398 -7.91 12.32 3.59
N ILE A 399 -9.01 11.68 3.18
CA ILE A 399 -9.47 11.71 1.77
C ILE A 399 -9.64 13.14 1.22
N ASN A 400 -9.83 14.12 2.10
CA ASN A 400 -9.98 15.53 1.74
C ASN A 400 -8.86 16.44 2.28
N ASN A 401 -8.11 15.99 3.29
CA ASN A 401 -7.21 16.84 4.04
C ASN A 401 -5.73 16.44 3.93
N GLU A 402 -5.43 15.27 3.35
CA GLU A 402 -4.05 14.77 3.24
C GLU A 402 -3.14 15.75 2.48
N ILE A 403 -3.67 16.37 1.43
CA ILE A 403 -2.90 17.36 0.65
C ILE A 403 -2.54 18.62 1.44
N ASP A 404 -3.39 19.04 2.38
CA ASP A 404 -3.10 20.19 3.24
C ASP A 404 -1.93 19.89 4.17
N ILE A 405 -1.78 18.63 4.62
CA ILE A 405 -0.65 18.20 5.41
C ILE A 405 0.64 18.33 4.59
N TYR A 406 0.68 17.79 3.36
CA TYR A 406 1.84 17.92 2.48
C TYR A 406 2.16 19.38 2.16
N ASN A 407 1.15 20.21 1.88
CA ASN A 407 1.33 21.64 1.59
C ASN A 407 1.85 22.44 2.80
N SER A 408 1.59 21.99 4.01
CA SER A 408 2.08 22.62 5.24
C SER A 408 3.53 22.27 5.60
N ILE A 409 4.14 21.25 4.93
CA ILE A 409 5.53 20.85 5.20
C ILE A 409 6.49 21.97 4.78
N THR A 410 7.46 22.26 5.66
CA THR A 410 8.46 23.31 5.46
C THR A 410 9.80 22.75 5.02
N ARG A 411 10.68 23.61 4.54
CA ARG A 411 12.06 23.24 4.19
C ARG A 411 12.88 22.84 5.42
N GLU A 412 12.60 23.49 6.53
CA GLU A 412 13.20 23.23 7.83
C GLU A 412 12.85 21.83 8.32
N GLU A 413 11.59 21.41 8.22
CA GLU A 413 11.14 20.06 8.53
C GLU A 413 11.82 19.01 7.65
N ILE A 414 11.96 19.25 6.34
CA ILE A 414 12.68 18.34 5.43
C ILE A 414 14.12 18.13 5.90
N LYS A 415 14.82 19.20 6.28
CA LYS A 415 16.16 19.13 6.82
C LYS A 415 16.20 18.41 8.17
N GLU A 416 15.29 18.72 9.08
CA GLU A 416 15.18 18.08 10.40
C GLU A 416 14.96 16.59 10.30
N ILE A 417 14.01 16.16 9.47
CA ILE A 417 13.63 14.75 9.30
C ILE A 417 14.72 13.97 8.58
N ALA A 418 15.41 14.58 7.60
CA ALA A 418 16.61 13.96 7.01
C ALA A 418 17.69 13.69 8.06
N ASN A 419 17.93 14.63 9.00
CA ASN A 419 18.87 14.42 10.11
C ASN A 419 18.42 13.35 11.09
N LYS A 420 17.11 13.28 11.37
CA LYS A 420 16.55 12.36 12.35
C LYS A 420 16.61 10.90 11.91
N TYR A 421 16.35 10.62 10.62
CA TYR A 421 16.16 9.25 10.15
C TYR A 421 17.25 8.74 9.20
N LEU A 422 17.91 9.60 8.43
CA LEU A 422 18.85 9.18 7.40
C LEU A 422 20.31 9.20 7.90
N ASN A 423 20.55 8.59 9.05
CA ASN A 423 21.88 8.52 9.65
C ASN A 423 22.64 7.30 9.10
N PRO A 424 23.81 7.45 8.45
CA PRO A 424 24.57 6.34 7.88
C PRO A 424 25.07 5.34 8.93
N ASN A 425 25.20 5.74 10.22
CA ASN A 425 25.56 4.82 11.30
C ASN A 425 24.37 4.02 11.87
N GLN A 426 23.15 4.26 11.39
CA GLN A 426 21.91 3.64 11.89
C GLN A 426 21.09 3.06 10.76
N ARG A 427 21.75 2.35 9.85
CA ARG A 427 21.13 1.79 8.64
C ARG A 427 21.56 0.36 8.37
N LEU A 428 20.84 -0.28 7.46
CA LEU A 428 21.26 -1.49 6.78
C LEU A 428 21.90 -1.11 5.43
N VAL A 429 23.04 -1.71 5.11
CA VAL A 429 23.63 -1.73 3.76
C VAL A 429 23.62 -3.18 3.28
N LEU A 430 22.88 -3.43 2.23
CA LEU A 430 22.77 -4.74 1.56
C LEU A 430 23.48 -4.68 0.22
N ASP A 431 24.59 -5.43 0.09
CA ASP A 431 25.21 -5.72 -1.19
C ASP A 431 24.50 -6.91 -1.85
N TYR A 432 23.77 -6.66 -2.93
CA TYR A 432 23.03 -7.66 -3.67
C TYR A 432 23.82 -8.05 -4.92
N LEU A 433 24.44 -9.23 -4.89
CA LEU A 433 25.47 -9.63 -5.83
C LEU A 433 25.04 -10.79 -6.72
N PRO A 434 25.53 -10.88 -7.96
CA PRO A 434 25.35 -12.07 -8.77
C PRO A 434 26.05 -13.27 -8.13
N LYS A 435 25.36 -14.41 -8.09
CA LYS A 435 25.95 -15.68 -7.69
C LYS A 435 26.85 -16.17 -8.83
N LYS A 436 28.13 -16.35 -8.54
CA LYS A 436 29.10 -16.89 -9.52
C LYS A 436 28.89 -18.38 -9.75
#